data_d732f5de1579b43eff2d06b398b81ea1
#
_entry.id   d732f5de1579b43eff2d06b398b81ea1
#
_cell.length_a   1.000
_cell.length_b   1.000
_cell.length_c   1.000
_cell.angle_alpha   90.00
_cell.angle_beta   90.00
_cell.angle_gamma   90.00
#
_symmetry.space_group_name_H-M   'P 1'
#
loop_
_entity.id
_entity.type
_entity.pdbx_description
1 polymer ?
#
loop_
_entity_poly.entity_id
_entity_poly.type
_entity_poly.pdbx_seq_one_letter_code
_entity_poly.pdbx_strand_id
1 'polypeptide(L)'
;MFTKQFMALIVCCMAFTPLVTLSGCNAAPKVNDAEVSLKLRSIQTRSYDTTNANNALRVAMATLQDLGFVIDNADADLGTVTATKLDNAATKMTITVRARGKTQILVRANAQYKLLAVEDPIFYQQFFTAYSKSMFLEAHEVDAAAPGL
;
A
#
# COMPACT_ATOMS: atom_id res chain seq x y z
N MET A 1 31.10 1.66 72.04
CA MET A 1 30.94 0.29 71.46
C MET A 1 29.81 0.24 70.43
N PHE A 2 29.33 1.39 69.96
CA PHE A 2 28.18 1.49 69.01
C PHE A 2 28.55 1.82 67.52
N THR A 3 29.79 2.20 67.26
CA THR A 3 30.22 2.67 65.92
C THR A 3 30.67 1.60 64.96
N LYS A 4 30.96 0.37 65.44
CA LYS A 4 31.41 -0.72 64.55
C LYS A 4 30.30 -1.53 63.92
N GLN A 5 29.08 -1.49 64.46
CA GLN A 5 27.94 -2.22 63.87
C GLN A 5 27.22 -1.45 62.75
N PHE A 6 27.33 -0.13 62.74
CA PHE A 6 26.72 0.69 61.68
C PHE A 6 27.48 0.63 60.35
N MET A 7 28.78 0.36 60.40
CA MET A 7 29.60 0.27 59.19
C MET A 7 29.44 -1.07 58.42
N ALA A 8 29.04 -2.12 59.14
CA ALA A 8 28.80 -3.41 58.51
C ALA A 8 27.46 -3.48 57.75
N LEU A 9 26.50 -2.64 58.06
CA LEU A 9 25.18 -2.63 57.44
C LEU A 9 25.13 -1.83 56.13
N ILE A 10 26.07 -0.89 55.92
CA ILE A 10 26.17 -0.06 54.73
C ILE A 10 26.88 -0.78 53.58
N VAL A 11 27.78 -1.73 53.91
CA VAL A 11 28.52 -2.49 52.88
C VAL A 11 27.67 -3.58 52.22
N CYS A 12 26.60 -4.05 52.87
CA CYS A 12 25.74 -5.10 52.33
C CYS A 12 24.67 -4.60 51.33
N CYS A 13 24.40 -3.29 51.26
CA CYS A 13 23.40 -2.69 50.35
C CYS A 13 23.94 -2.31 48.96
N MET A 14 25.26 -2.38 48.72
CA MET A 14 25.87 -1.95 47.45
C MET A 14 26.06 -3.11 46.42
N ALA A 15 25.62 -4.33 46.73
CA ALA A 15 25.90 -5.51 45.88
C ALA A 15 24.66 -6.02 45.11
N PHE A 16 23.52 -5.33 45.14
CA PHE A 16 22.34 -5.79 44.41
C PHE A 16 21.89 -4.75 43.37
N THR A 17 22.74 -4.52 42.38
CA THR A 17 22.27 -3.86 41.13
C THR A 17 21.49 -4.89 40.30
N PRO A 18 20.16 -4.72 40.13
CA PRO A 18 19.43 -5.55 39.16
C PRO A 18 19.94 -5.17 37.75
N LEU A 19 20.65 -6.09 37.13
CA LEU A 19 20.97 -6.04 35.71
C LEU A 19 19.66 -6.14 34.92
N VAL A 20 19.05 -4.98 34.64
CA VAL A 20 17.89 -4.89 33.74
C VAL A 20 18.42 -5.22 32.35
N THR A 21 18.33 -6.47 31.95
CA THR A 21 18.50 -6.88 30.56
C THR A 21 17.33 -6.34 29.78
N LEU A 22 17.54 -5.23 29.03
CA LEU A 22 16.64 -4.82 27.95
C LEU A 22 16.71 -5.92 26.89
N SER A 23 15.82 -6.91 27.00
CA SER A 23 15.52 -7.83 25.91
C SER A 23 14.81 -7.03 24.84
N GLY A 24 15.56 -6.35 23.97
CA GLY A 24 15.05 -5.78 22.74
C GLY A 24 14.45 -6.92 21.91
N CYS A 25 13.15 -6.91 21.71
CA CYS A 25 12.47 -7.75 20.73
C CYS A 25 12.96 -7.38 19.33
N ASN A 26 14.14 -7.87 18.93
CA ASN A 26 14.52 -7.96 17.53
C ASN A 26 13.81 -9.20 16.94
N ALA A 27 12.51 -9.07 16.69
CA ALA A 27 11.85 -9.96 15.75
C ALA A 27 12.38 -9.61 14.36
N ALA A 28 13.51 -10.23 13.97
CA ALA A 28 13.96 -10.19 12.60
C ALA A 28 12.81 -10.72 11.72
N PRO A 29 12.37 -9.98 10.67
CA PRO A 29 11.34 -10.47 9.77
C PRO A 29 11.83 -11.81 9.20
N LYS A 30 11.01 -12.84 9.35
CA LYS A 30 11.32 -14.14 8.75
C LYS A 30 11.47 -13.92 7.25
N VAL A 31 12.50 -14.50 6.65
CA VAL A 31 12.84 -14.39 5.22
C VAL A 31 11.61 -14.63 4.33
N ASN A 32 10.72 -15.53 4.75
CA ASN A 32 9.46 -15.83 4.07
C ASN A 32 8.48 -14.65 4.00
N ASP A 33 8.41 -13.82 5.05
CA ASP A 33 7.48 -12.67 5.08
C ASP A 33 7.93 -11.55 4.12
N ALA A 34 9.25 -11.37 3.97
CA ALA A 34 9.82 -10.41 3.02
C ALA A 34 9.59 -10.86 1.57
N GLU A 35 9.77 -12.13 1.24
CA GLU A 35 9.54 -12.69 -0.09
C GLU A 35 8.06 -12.63 -0.49
N VAL A 36 7.15 -13.00 0.41
CA VAL A 36 5.70 -12.87 0.21
C VAL A 36 5.31 -11.41 -0.05
N SER A 37 5.85 -10.47 0.73
CA SER A 37 5.59 -9.04 0.55
C SER A 37 6.09 -8.50 -0.78
N LEU A 38 7.26 -8.95 -1.27
CA LEU A 38 7.80 -8.57 -2.58
C LEU A 38 6.94 -9.12 -3.72
N LYS A 39 6.53 -10.38 -3.64
CA LYS A 39 5.65 -11.02 -4.61
C LYS A 39 4.29 -10.32 -4.67
N LEU A 40 3.71 -10.00 -3.53
CA LEU A 40 2.44 -9.26 -3.46
C LEU A 40 2.57 -7.87 -4.12
N ARG A 41 3.65 -7.13 -3.83
CA ARG A 41 3.89 -5.83 -4.47
C ARG A 41 4.03 -5.92 -5.98
N SER A 42 4.62 -6.98 -6.52
CA SER A 42 4.80 -7.17 -7.97
C SER A 42 3.46 -7.36 -8.69
N ILE A 43 2.51 -8.07 -8.11
CA ILE A 43 1.17 -8.25 -8.69
C ILE A 43 0.27 -7.02 -8.51
N GLN A 44 0.54 -6.21 -7.50
CA GLN A 44 -0.20 -4.99 -7.17
C GLN A 44 0.23 -3.76 -7.99
N THR A 45 1.29 -3.84 -8.79
CA THR A 45 1.89 -2.65 -9.38
C THR A 45 2.16 -2.82 -10.87
N ARG A 46 1.80 -1.80 -11.68
CA ARG A 46 2.13 -1.72 -13.11
C ARG A 46 2.59 -0.33 -13.49
N SER A 47 3.48 -0.24 -14.48
CA SER A 47 3.90 1.02 -15.10
C SER A 47 3.21 1.22 -16.44
N TYR A 48 2.93 2.49 -16.78
CA TYR A 48 2.32 2.90 -18.04
C TYR A 48 3.13 4.04 -18.65
N ASP A 49 3.29 4.02 -19.98
CA ASP A 49 4.08 5.00 -20.74
C ASP A 49 3.24 6.27 -21.01
N THR A 50 2.96 7.01 -19.96
CA THR A 50 2.26 8.29 -19.97
C THR A 50 2.74 9.16 -18.82
N THR A 51 2.64 10.47 -18.96
CA THR A 51 2.94 11.46 -17.91
C THR A 51 1.68 12.06 -17.31
N ASN A 52 0.51 11.78 -17.89
CA ASN A 52 -0.76 12.35 -17.46
C ASN A 52 -1.36 11.57 -16.27
N ALA A 53 -0.87 11.87 -15.07
CA ALA A 53 -1.32 11.24 -13.84
C ALA A 53 -2.81 11.52 -13.54
N ASN A 54 -3.30 12.73 -13.87
CA ASN A 54 -4.70 13.09 -13.64
C ASN A 54 -5.66 12.29 -14.52
N ASN A 55 -5.28 12.06 -15.78
CA ASN A 55 -6.04 11.20 -16.67
C ASN A 55 -6.03 9.76 -16.18
N ALA A 56 -4.87 9.26 -15.84
CA ALA A 56 -4.70 7.92 -15.29
C ALA A 56 -5.56 7.68 -14.02
N LEU A 57 -5.68 8.70 -13.15
CA LEU A 57 -6.53 8.62 -11.96
C LEU A 57 -8.03 8.58 -12.35
N ARG A 58 -8.47 9.39 -13.33
CA ARG A 58 -9.85 9.35 -13.84
C ARG A 58 -10.20 8.01 -14.44
N VAL A 59 -9.30 7.44 -15.25
CA VAL A 59 -9.47 6.08 -15.80
C VAL A 59 -9.56 5.04 -14.69
N ALA A 60 -8.76 5.17 -13.62
CA ALA A 60 -8.86 4.28 -12.48
C ALA A 60 -10.23 4.34 -11.79
N MET A 61 -10.79 5.56 -11.63
CA MET A 61 -12.13 5.75 -11.07
C MET A 61 -13.20 5.08 -11.96
N ALA A 62 -13.18 5.34 -13.28
CA ALA A 62 -14.10 4.74 -14.22
C ALA A 62 -14.00 3.21 -14.20
N THR A 63 -12.78 2.66 -14.24
CA THR A 63 -12.54 1.21 -14.16
C THR A 63 -13.09 0.60 -12.86
N LEU A 64 -12.90 1.27 -11.72
CA LEU A 64 -13.46 0.80 -10.45
C LEU A 64 -14.98 0.76 -10.49
N GLN A 65 -15.63 1.78 -11.05
CA GLN A 65 -17.08 1.83 -11.22
C GLN A 65 -17.59 0.73 -12.14
N ASP A 66 -16.92 0.48 -13.27
CA ASP A 66 -17.23 -0.60 -14.21
C ASP A 66 -17.13 -1.99 -13.56
N LEU A 67 -16.20 -2.14 -12.60
CA LEU A 67 -16.06 -3.36 -11.80
C LEU A 67 -17.05 -3.46 -10.63
N GLY A 68 -17.97 -2.50 -10.51
CA GLY A 68 -19.01 -2.48 -9.47
C GLY A 68 -18.56 -1.93 -8.13
N PHE A 69 -17.46 -1.16 -8.08
CA PHE A 69 -17.06 -0.43 -6.87
C PHE A 69 -17.76 0.93 -6.82
N VAL A 70 -18.08 1.37 -5.62
CA VAL A 70 -18.53 2.73 -5.31
C VAL A 70 -17.32 3.53 -4.82
N ILE A 71 -17.09 4.70 -5.43
CA ILE A 71 -15.97 5.58 -5.03
C ILE A 71 -16.28 6.18 -3.66
N ASP A 72 -15.40 5.94 -2.69
CA ASP A 72 -15.50 6.51 -1.35
C ASP A 72 -14.81 7.88 -1.28
N ASN A 73 -13.62 7.99 -1.89
CA ASN A 73 -12.81 9.19 -1.89
C ASN A 73 -11.86 9.21 -3.08
N ALA A 74 -11.63 10.39 -3.66
CA ALA A 74 -10.64 10.60 -4.69
C ALA A 74 -9.88 11.91 -4.42
N ASP A 75 -8.56 11.84 -4.45
CA ASP A 75 -7.65 12.95 -4.21
C ASP A 75 -6.67 13.05 -5.38
N ALA A 76 -6.84 14.08 -6.21
CA ALA A 76 -6.01 14.28 -7.39
C ALA A 76 -4.60 14.78 -7.04
N ASP A 77 -4.44 15.53 -5.95
CA ASP A 77 -3.16 16.07 -5.51
C ASP A 77 -2.29 14.95 -4.94
N LEU A 78 -2.90 14.04 -4.19
CA LEU A 78 -2.24 12.84 -3.70
C LEU A 78 -2.17 11.74 -4.75
N GLY A 79 -2.90 11.84 -5.86
CA GLY A 79 -2.99 10.81 -6.88
C GLY A 79 -3.56 9.50 -6.34
N THR A 80 -4.61 9.58 -5.51
CA THR A 80 -5.21 8.40 -4.87
C THR A 80 -6.71 8.36 -5.08
N VAL A 81 -7.25 7.14 -5.25
CA VAL A 81 -8.68 6.87 -5.20
C VAL A 81 -8.94 5.65 -4.35
N THR A 82 -9.96 5.72 -3.51
CA THR A 82 -10.42 4.62 -2.67
C THR A 82 -11.87 4.32 -3.00
N ALA A 83 -12.19 3.05 -3.15
CA ALA A 83 -13.52 2.58 -3.49
C ALA A 83 -13.86 1.29 -2.75
N THR A 84 -15.15 1.08 -2.50
CA THR A 84 -15.68 -0.09 -1.80
C THR A 84 -16.69 -0.82 -2.67
N LYS A 85 -16.57 -2.14 -2.75
CA LYS A 85 -17.56 -3.05 -3.33
C LYS A 85 -18.23 -3.86 -2.22
N LEU A 86 -19.55 -3.82 -2.20
CA LEU A 86 -20.37 -4.58 -1.26
C LEU A 86 -20.87 -5.85 -1.97
N ASP A 87 -20.08 -6.93 -1.85
CA ASP A 87 -20.39 -8.22 -2.44
C ASP A 87 -20.19 -9.28 -1.33
N ASN A 88 -21.28 -9.71 -0.68
CA ASN A 88 -21.29 -10.56 0.53
C ASN A 88 -20.50 -10.00 1.74
N ALA A 89 -19.43 -9.25 1.52
CA ALA A 89 -18.71 -8.46 2.51
C ALA A 89 -17.95 -7.32 1.80
N ALA A 90 -17.67 -6.24 2.56
CA ALA A 90 -17.00 -5.08 2.01
C ALA A 90 -15.58 -5.40 1.54
N THR A 91 -15.31 -5.23 0.25
CA THR A 91 -13.98 -5.23 -0.34
C THR A 91 -13.59 -3.78 -0.64
N LYS A 92 -12.57 -3.28 0.02
CA LYS A 92 -12.02 -1.95 -0.21
C LYS A 92 -10.81 -2.03 -1.13
N MET A 93 -10.77 -1.21 -2.18
CA MET A 93 -9.63 -1.07 -3.07
C MET A 93 -9.13 0.37 -3.08
N THR A 94 -7.84 0.54 -2.93
CA THR A 94 -7.16 1.84 -3.05
C THR A 94 -6.18 1.79 -4.21
N ILE A 95 -6.35 2.71 -5.17
CA ILE A 95 -5.44 2.90 -6.28
C ILE A 95 -4.58 4.12 -5.99
N THR A 96 -3.29 4.01 -6.27
CA THR A 96 -2.33 5.11 -6.18
C THR A 96 -1.62 5.27 -7.50
N VAL A 97 -1.64 6.49 -8.04
CA VAL A 97 -0.94 6.88 -9.27
C VAL A 97 0.23 7.77 -8.91
N ARG A 98 1.43 7.44 -9.35
CA ARG A 98 2.66 8.21 -9.08
C ARG A 98 3.48 8.37 -10.35
N ALA A 99 4.11 9.53 -10.51
CA ALA A 99 5.10 9.69 -11.58
C ALA A 99 6.29 8.74 -11.37
N ARG A 100 6.76 8.13 -12.45
CA ARG A 100 7.95 7.28 -12.52
C ARG A 100 8.92 7.83 -13.55
N GLY A 101 9.92 8.55 -13.09
CA GLY A 101 10.83 9.26 -14.00
C GLY A 101 10.12 10.37 -14.77
N LYS A 102 10.52 10.56 -16.04
CA LYS A 102 10.03 11.66 -16.89
C LYS A 102 8.97 11.24 -17.90
N THR A 103 8.76 9.95 -18.12
CA THR A 103 7.93 9.43 -19.23
C THR A 103 6.88 8.43 -18.80
N GLN A 104 6.89 8.00 -17.54
CA GLN A 104 6.02 6.93 -17.06
C GLN A 104 5.28 7.34 -15.79
N ILE A 105 4.18 6.66 -15.55
CA ILE A 105 3.49 6.59 -14.27
C ILE A 105 3.54 5.16 -13.72
N LEU A 106 3.46 5.07 -12.40
CA LEU A 106 3.28 3.83 -11.67
C LEU A 106 1.87 3.82 -11.09
N VAL A 107 1.12 2.79 -11.38
CA VAL A 107 -0.21 2.55 -10.83
C VAL A 107 -0.13 1.37 -9.87
N ARG A 108 -0.51 1.59 -8.63
CA ARG A 108 -0.56 0.55 -7.60
C ARG A 108 -1.99 0.36 -7.12
N ALA A 109 -2.46 -0.87 -7.13
CA ALA A 109 -3.72 -1.31 -6.56
C ALA A 109 -3.46 -2.04 -5.24
N ASN A 110 -4.17 -1.68 -4.18
CA ASN A 110 -4.17 -2.38 -2.91
C ASN A 110 -5.60 -2.71 -2.54
N ALA A 111 -5.90 -3.96 -2.24
CA ALA A 111 -7.23 -4.39 -1.87
C ALA A 111 -7.24 -5.07 -0.50
N GLN A 112 -8.33 -4.85 0.24
CA GLN A 112 -8.60 -5.45 1.54
C GLN A 112 -10.03 -6.02 1.56
N TYR A 113 -10.16 -7.22 2.08
CA TYR A 113 -11.42 -7.89 2.36
C TYR A 113 -11.55 -8.09 3.86
N LYS A 114 -12.54 -7.48 4.51
CA LYS A 114 -12.70 -7.52 5.98
C LYS A 114 -11.39 -7.17 6.74
N LEU A 115 -10.68 -6.13 6.31
CA LEU A 115 -9.40 -5.67 6.87
C LEU A 115 -8.19 -6.57 6.60
N LEU A 116 -8.34 -7.71 5.95
CA LEU A 116 -7.23 -8.56 5.52
C LEU A 116 -6.81 -8.20 4.10
N ALA A 117 -5.50 -8.18 3.84
CA ALA A 117 -4.99 -7.93 2.51
C ALA A 117 -5.45 -9.04 1.54
N VAL A 118 -5.91 -8.63 0.34
CA VAL A 118 -6.19 -9.57 -0.74
C VAL A 118 -4.86 -9.93 -1.40
N GLU A 119 -4.52 -11.21 -1.39
CA GLU A 119 -3.26 -11.73 -1.95
C GLU A 119 -3.48 -12.48 -3.28
N ASP A 120 -4.73 -12.62 -3.73
CA ASP A 120 -5.08 -13.30 -4.97
C ASP A 120 -4.60 -12.51 -6.21
N PRO A 121 -3.68 -13.07 -7.01
CA PRO A 121 -3.19 -12.42 -8.22
C PRO A 121 -4.30 -12.17 -9.26
N ILE A 122 -5.29 -13.06 -9.34
CA ILE A 122 -6.39 -12.98 -10.33
C ILE A 122 -7.22 -11.72 -10.07
N PHE A 123 -7.45 -11.39 -8.80
CA PHE A 123 -8.18 -10.20 -8.42
C PHE A 123 -7.53 -8.91 -8.96
N TYR A 124 -6.21 -8.78 -8.78
CA TYR A 124 -5.46 -7.64 -9.32
C TYR A 124 -5.36 -7.66 -10.84
N GLN A 125 -5.22 -8.84 -11.43
CA GLN A 125 -5.17 -8.98 -12.88
C GLN A 125 -6.48 -8.54 -13.56
N GLN A 126 -7.64 -8.84 -12.97
CA GLN A 126 -8.93 -8.36 -13.48
C GLN A 126 -8.98 -6.83 -13.51
N PHE A 127 -8.58 -6.16 -12.43
CA PHE A 127 -8.48 -4.71 -12.39
C PHE A 127 -7.54 -4.17 -13.46
N PHE A 128 -6.30 -4.66 -13.52
CA PHE A 128 -5.30 -4.15 -14.45
C PHE A 128 -5.63 -4.43 -15.91
N THR A 129 -6.34 -5.51 -16.21
CA THR A 129 -6.81 -5.81 -17.58
C THR A 129 -7.86 -4.80 -18.00
N ALA A 130 -8.86 -4.54 -17.18
CA ALA A 130 -9.88 -3.53 -17.43
C ALA A 130 -9.28 -2.13 -17.54
N TYR A 131 -8.39 -1.77 -16.60
CA TYR A 131 -7.70 -0.49 -16.55
C TYR A 131 -6.85 -0.24 -17.81
N SER A 132 -6.04 -1.22 -18.23
CA SER A 132 -5.22 -1.09 -19.44
C SER A 132 -6.05 -0.91 -20.70
N LYS A 133 -7.18 -1.61 -20.80
CA LYS A 133 -8.14 -1.45 -21.90
C LYS A 133 -8.72 -0.04 -21.93
N SER A 134 -9.14 0.49 -20.79
CA SER A 134 -9.71 1.85 -20.67
C SER A 134 -8.67 2.92 -21.01
N MET A 135 -7.44 2.78 -20.51
CA MET A 135 -6.32 3.69 -20.86
C MET A 135 -6.03 3.71 -22.36
N PHE A 136 -6.10 2.57 -23.03
CA PHE A 136 -5.89 2.47 -24.47
C PHE A 136 -7.04 3.11 -25.26
N LEU A 137 -8.28 2.87 -24.88
CA LEU A 137 -9.46 3.44 -25.55
C LEU A 137 -9.48 4.97 -25.46
N GLU A 138 -9.17 5.54 -24.29
CA GLU A 138 -9.14 6.99 -24.12
C GLU A 138 -8.05 7.67 -24.95
N ALA A 139 -6.88 7.02 -25.07
CA ALA A 139 -5.81 7.52 -25.94
C ALA A 139 -6.25 7.58 -27.41
N HIS A 140 -7.05 6.62 -27.88
CA HIS A 140 -7.54 6.60 -29.25
C HIS A 140 -8.73 7.54 -29.51
N GLU A 141 -9.60 7.78 -28.53
CA GLU A 141 -10.71 8.73 -28.67
C GLU A 141 -10.21 10.16 -28.81
N VAL A 142 -9.15 10.53 -28.12
CA VAL A 142 -8.54 11.86 -28.25
C VAL A 142 -8.00 12.08 -29.66
N ASP A 143 -7.39 11.06 -30.27
CA ASP A 143 -6.88 11.14 -31.64
C ASP A 143 -8.00 11.10 -32.70
N ALA A 144 -9.10 10.39 -32.44
CA ALA A 144 -10.25 10.32 -33.33
C ALA A 144 -11.11 11.58 -33.30
N ALA A 145 -11.08 12.36 -32.22
CA ALA A 145 -11.82 13.62 -32.06
C ALA A 145 -11.09 14.82 -32.65
N ALA A 146 -9.92 14.66 -33.27
CA ALA A 146 -9.27 15.70 -34.06
C ALA A 146 -9.87 15.71 -35.49
N PRO A 147 -10.96 16.47 -35.76
CA PRO A 147 -11.43 16.63 -37.14
C PRO A 147 -10.37 17.41 -37.88
N GLY A 148 -9.90 16.85 -38.97
CA GLY A 148 -9.04 17.58 -39.89
C GLY A 148 -9.70 18.91 -40.26
N LEU A 149 -9.01 20.02 -39.95
CA LEU A 149 -9.20 21.34 -40.54
C LEU A 149 -8.44 21.40 -41.85
#